data_cbdad0a84fc548cc3065c6b3d36f38af
#
_entry.id   cbdad0a84fc548cc3065c6b3d36f38af
#
_cell.length_a   1.000
_cell.length_b   1.000
_cell.length_c   1.000
_cell.angle_alpha   90.00
_cell.angle_beta   90.00
_cell.angle_gamma   90.00
#
_symmetry.space_group_name_H-M   'P 1'
#
loop_
_entity.id
_entity.type
_entity.pdbx_description
1 polymer ?
#
loop_
_entity_poly.entity_id
_entity_poly.type
_entity_poly.pdbx_seq_one_letter_code
_entity_poly.pdbx_strand_id
1 'polypeptide(L)'
;MSTPLTSSLTSSYSALASQKILVTGGGGFIGKALVLALRDLGAEVRVFGRSRYPDLEALSIPCFQGDICDQEAVRRAVAGTNCVFHVAAKAGIWGPRSEYMAINHQGSRNVLAACTSEQVPILVYTSTPSVVFNRDNLCGADESLPYASRPLCAYAASKILAEQELLAANCPDLKTVAIRPHLVWGPGDTNLIPRLVERGQSGHLAMVGNGSNKVDITYIDNAVHAHLLAAENLLTSASAAGQAFFIGQEKPVNLWTWINALFTRLAVPEVQRRVPLAMAYGAGTLLELVHTLRRRQEEPRMTRFLALQLAKSHWFSHARAEQLLGYRPLVDTASGVDRLVAWLAATTPC
;
A
#
# COMPACT_ATOMS: atom_id res chain seq x y z
N MET A 1 11.66 -4.79 15.17
CA MET A 1 11.32 -3.70 16.10
C MET A 1 11.33 -2.42 15.30
N SER A 2 10.18 -1.74 15.13
CA SER A 2 10.12 -0.41 14.55
C SER A 2 10.90 0.54 15.47
N THR A 3 11.71 1.41 14.88
CA THR A 3 12.41 2.47 15.64
C THR A 3 11.33 3.37 16.26
N PRO A 4 11.35 3.63 17.58
CA PRO A 4 10.38 4.54 18.17
C PRO A 4 10.49 5.92 17.48
N LEU A 5 9.33 6.52 17.20
CA LEU A 5 9.25 7.88 16.66
C LEU A 5 10.02 8.81 17.62
N THR A 6 10.95 9.58 17.09
CA THR A 6 11.72 10.53 17.90
C THR A 6 10.79 11.60 18.47
N SER A 7 11.13 12.17 19.64
CA SER A 7 10.31 13.17 20.33
C SER A 7 9.97 14.43 19.49
N SER A 8 10.76 14.73 18.46
CA SER A 8 10.47 15.80 17.49
C SER A 8 9.33 15.44 16.52
N LEU A 9 9.07 14.15 16.28
CA LEU A 9 7.99 13.71 15.42
C LEU A 9 6.65 13.63 16.16
N THR A 10 6.65 13.40 17.48
CA THR A 10 5.41 13.35 18.27
C THR A 10 4.66 14.69 18.28
N SER A 11 5.35 15.81 18.17
CA SER A 11 4.70 17.14 18.05
C SER A 11 3.95 17.32 16.72
N SER A 12 4.36 16.64 15.66
CA SER A 12 3.73 16.72 14.33
C SER A 12 2.40 15.98 14.22
N TYR A 13 2.03 15.17 15.22
CA TYR A 13 0.82 14.35 15.23
C TYR A 13 0.00 14.53 16.52
N SER A 14 0.02 15.73 17.08
CA SER A 14 -0.58 16.01 18.39
C SER A 14 -2.10 15.81 18.42
N ALA A 15 -2.79 16.03 17.28
CA ALA A 15 -4.22 15.82 17.19
C ALA A 15 -4.61 14.34 17.17
N LEU A 16 -3.69 13.44 16.81
CA LEU A 16 -3.93 11.99 16.84
C LEU A 16 -3.84 11.39 18.24
N ALA A 17 -3.11 12.04 19.15
CA ALA A 17 -2.99 11.59 20.54
C ALA A 17 -4.39 11.56 21.17
N SER A 18 -4.67 10.50 21.92
CA SER A 18 -5.98 10.27 22.60
C SER A 18 -7.19 10.10 21.65
N GLN A 19 -7.00 10.02 20.32
CA GLN A 19 -8.10 9.67 19.40
C GLN A 19 -8.43 8.18 19.48
N LYS A 20 -9.71 7.85 19.32
CA LYS A 20 -10.18 6.46 19.16
C LYS A 20 -10.11 6.06 17.71
N ILE A 21 -9.18 5.20 17.35
CA ILE A 21 -8.80 4.92 15.97
C ILE A 21 -9.04 3.46 15.63
N LEU A 22 -9.72 3.20 14.51
CA LEU A 22 -9.81 1.88 13.91
C LEU A 22 -8.83 1.76 12.74
N VAL A 23 -8.06 0.67 12.71
CA VAL A 23 -7.27 0.28 11.54
C VAL A 23 -7.83 -1.01 10.97
N THR A 24 -8.48 -0.94 9.80
CA THR A 24 -8.86 -2.16 9.08
C THR A 24 -7.63 -2.78 8.42
N GLY A 25 -7.49 -4.09 8.46
CA GLY A 25 -6.29 -4.74 7.96
C GLY A 25 -5.04 -4.51 8.83
N GLY A 26 -5.24 -4.18 10.11
CA GLY A 26 -4.16 -3.86 11.04
C GLY A 26 -3.17 -5.00 11.33
N GLY A 27 -3.46 -6.23 10.93
CA GLY A 27 -2.49 -7.35 10.97
C GLY A 27 -1.65 -7.51 9.71
N GLY A 28 -1.91 -6.73 8.64
CA GLY A 28 -1.12 -6.71 7.42
C GLY A 28 0.13 -5.82 7.54
N PHE A 29 0.99 -5.83 6.53
CA PHE A 29 2.27 -5.13 6.54
C PHE A 29 2.16 -3.63 6.89
N ILE A 30 1.44 -2.86 6.08
CA ILE A 30 1.23 -1.42 6.32
C ILE A 30 0.37 -1.20 7.57
N GLY A 31 -0.70 -1.99 7.71
CA GLY A 31 -1.65 -1.83 8.81
C GLY A 31 -0.99 -2.06 10.18
N LYS A 32 -0.16 -3.08 10.32
CA LYS A 32 0.55 -3.38 11.58
C LYS A 32 1.55 -2.27 11.96
N ALA A 33 2.31 -1.79 10.97
CA ALA A 33 3.24 -0.68 11.20
C ALA A 33 2.50 0.59 11.65
N LEU A 34 1.35 0.88 11.02
CA LEU A 34 0.49 2.00 11.39
C LEU A 34 -0.12 1.85 12.79
N VAL A 35 -0.61 0.65 13.15
CA VAL A 35 -1.15 0.35 14.47
C VAL A 35 -0.11 0.60 15.57
N LEU A 36 1.12 0.14 15.37
CA LEU A 36 2.21 0.33 16.32
C LEU A 36 2.57 1.82 16.45
N ALA A 37 2.67 2.54 15.35
CA ALA A 37 2.97 3.98 15.37
C ALA A 37 1.87 4.79 16.08
N LEU A 38 0.59 4.52 15.81
CA LEU A 38 -0.54 5.17 16.48
C LEU A 38 -0.57 4.91 17.99
N ARG A 39 -0.32 3.67 18.41
CA ARG A 39 -0.19 3.32 19.84
C ARG A 39 0.94 4.11 20.50
N ASP A 40 2.09 4.19 19.85
CA ASP A 40 3.26 4.89 20.39
C ASP A 40 3.04 6.42 20.47
N LEU A 41 2.09 6.96 19.68
CA LEU A 41 1.59 8.34 19.78
C LEU A 41 0.57 8.54 20.91
N GLY A 42 0.12 7.47 21.57
CA GLY A 42 -0.86 7.55 22.66
C GLY A 42 -2.33 7.51 22.19
N ALA A 43 -2.61 7.11 20.96
CA ALA A 43 -3.97 6.91 20.48
C ALA A 43 -4.59 5.61 21.04
N GLU A 44 -5.91 5.60 21.22
CA GLU A 44 -6.67 4.39 21.55
C GLU A 44 -6.93 3.59 20.26
N VAL A 45 -5.99 2.71 19.92
CA VAL A 45 -6.03 1.96 18.65
C VAL A 45 -6.77 0.64 18.81
N ARG A 46 -7.62 0.31 17.86
CA ARG A 46 -8.20 -1.02 17.65
C ARG A 46 -8.06 -1.49 16.23
N VAL A 47 -8.11 -2.79 16.02
CA VAL A 47 -7.88 -3.43 14.73
C VAL A 47 -9.11 -4.20 14.28
N PHE A 48 -9.40 -4.19 12.98
CA PHE A 48 -10.38 -5.07 12.35
C PHE A 48 -9.71 -5.90 11.26
N GLY A 49 -9.97 -7.21 11.27
CA GLY A 49 -9.46 -8.12 10.24
C GLY A 49 -9.97 -9.54 10.39
N ARG A 50 -9.67 -10.39 9.40
CA ARG A 50 -10.19 -11.77 9.33
C ARG A 50 -9.57 -12.75 10.33
N SER A 51 -8.33 -12.48 10.73
CA SER A 51 -7.54 -13.35 11.60
C SER A 51 -7.44 -12.77 13.01
N ARG A 52 -7.08 -13.61 13.97
CA ARG A 52 -6.58 -13.15 15.26
C ARG A 52 -5.14 -12.69 15.11
N TYR A 53 -4.74 -11.72 15.93
CA TYR A 53 -3.40 -11.14 15.93
C TYR A 53 -2.81 -11.19 17.34
N PRO A 54 -2.31 -12.38 17.79
CA PRO A 54 -1.85 -12.57 19.17
C PRO A 54 -0.75 -11.59 19.59
N ASP A 55 0.08 -11.18 18.66
CA ASP A 55 1.13 -10.19 18.87
C ASP A 55 0.59 -8.77 19.15
N LEU A 56 -0.52 -8.39 18.55
CA LEU A 56 -1.23 -7.13 18.85
C LEU A 56 -2.07 -7.26 20.14
N GLU A 57 -2.72 -8.40 20.34
CA GLU A 57 -3.46 -8.71 21.56
C GLU A 57 -2.52 -8.67 22.79
N ALA A 58 -1.29 -9.18 22.69
CA ALA A 58 -0.27 -9.11 23.74
C ALA A 58 0.15 -7.67 24.09
N LEU A 59 -0.04 -6.74 23.15
CA LEU A 59 0.17 -5.30 23.37
C LEU A 59 -1.08 -4.58 23.87
N SER A 60 -2.11 -5.33 24.31
CA SER A 60 -3.41 -4.83 24.76
C SER A 60 -4.18 -4.03 23.71
N ILE A 61 -3.95 -4.32 22.42
CA ILE A 61 -4.68 -3.69 21.31
C ILE A 61 -5.93 -4.52 21.01
N PRO A 62 -7.16 -3.95 21.14
CA PRO A 62 -8.39 -4.66 20.85
C PRO A 62 -8.46 -5.09 19.38
N CYS A 63 -8.70 -6.39 19.14
CA CYS A 63 -8.79 -6.97 17.82
C CYS A 63 -10.22 -7.47 17.55
N PHE A 64 -10.92 -6.82 16.63
CA PHE A 64 -12.24 -7.21 16.15
C PHE A 64 -12.06 -8.17 14.97
N GLN A 65 -12.44 -9.43 15.15
CA GLN A 65 -12.38 -10.42 14.07
C GLN A 65 -13.64 -10.35 13.22
N GLY A 66 -13.49 -10.23 11.89
CA GLY A 66 -14.60 -10.20 10.95
C GLY A 66 -14.15 -10.08 9.50
N ASP A 67 -15.07 -10.35 8.57
CA ASP A 67 -14.87 -10.11 7.16
C ASP A 67 -15.29 -8.69 6.79
N ILE A 68 -14.50 -7.99 5.98
CA ILE A 68 -14.80 -6.65 5.48
C ILE A 68 -16.07 -6.62 4.61
N CYS A 69 -16.46 -7.79 4.07
CA CYS A 69 -17.70 -7.96 3.33
C CYS A 69 -18.96 -8.05 4.23
N ASP A 70 -18.78 -8.29 5.53
CA ASP A 70 -19.87 -8.28 6.52
C ASP A 70 -20.07 -6.86 7.05
N GLN A 71 -21.12 -6.21 6.57
CA GLN A 71 -21.46 -4.83 6.91
C GLN A 71 -21.67 -4.63 8.42
N GLU A 72 -22.31 -5.57 9.09
CA GLU A 72 -22.61 -5.45 10.52
C GLU A 72 -21.34 -5.67 11.40
N ALA A 73 -20.46 -6.59 11.00
CA ALA A 73 -19.17 -6.75 11.65
C ALA A 73 -18.31 -5.49 11.53
N VAL A 74 -18.30 -4.87 10.33
CA VAL A 74 -17.60 -3.59 10.10
C VAL A 74 -18.21 -2.48 10.95
N ARG A 75 -19.55 -2.35 10.98
CA ARG A 75 -20.26 -1.33 11.77
C ARG A 75 -19.89 -1.44 13.25
N ARG A 76 -19.95 -2.64 13.83
CA ARG A 76 -19.55 -2.87 15.24
C ARG A 76 -18.10 -2.46 15.52
N ALA A 77 -17.20 -2.70 14.58
CA ALA A 77 -15.80 -2.31 14.74
C ALA A 77 -15.59 -0.79 14.62
N VAL A 78 -16.37 -0.11 13.79
CA VAL A 78 -16.31 1.35 13.58
C VAL A 78 -16.97 2.14 14.71
N ALA A 79 -18.01 1.60 15.37
CA ALA A 79 -18.81 2.30 16.35
C ALA A 79 -17.97 2.96 17.47
N GLY A 80 -18.18 4.26 17.70
CA GLY A 80 -17.48 5.04 18.73
C GLY A 80 -16.00 5.34 18.42
N THR A 81 -15.55 5.26 17.16
CA THR A 81 -14.23 5.77 16.73
C THR A 81 -14.33 7.22 16.24
N ASN A 82 -13.19 7.91 16.28
CA ASN A 82 -13.05 9.27 15.75
C ASN A 82 -12.37 9.28 14.37
N CYS A 83 -11.60 8.23 14.07
CA CYS A 83 -10.85 8.11 12.83
C CYS A 83 -10.76 6.65 12.40
N VAL A 84 -10.91 6.40 11.11
CA VAL A 84 -10.72 5.09 10.50
C VAL A 84 -9.60 5.15 9.47
N PHE A 85 -8.59 4.30 9.63
CA PHE A 85 -7.61 4.00 8.59
C PHE A 85 -8.05 2.73 7.87
N HIS A 86 -8.50 2.89 6.65
CA HIS A 86 -8.93 1.76 5.83
C HIS A 86 -7.78 1.25 4.98
N VAL A 87 -7.05 0.28 5.54
CA VAL A 87 -5.87 -0.36 4.92
C VAL A 87 -6.21 -1.74 4.37
N ALA A 88 -7.29 -2.37 4.86
CA ALA A 88 -7.70 -3.70 4.41
C ALA A 88 -7.94 -3.75 2.90
N ALA A 89 -7.24 -4.63 2.21
CA ALA A 89 -7.43 -4.91 0.80
C ALA A 89 -6.94 -6.32 0.45
N LYS A 90 -7.55 -6.93 -0.57
CA LYS A 90 -6.94 -8.05 -1.28
C LYS A 90 -5.91 -7.47 -2.24
N ALA A 91 -4.62 -7.67 -1.94
CA ALA A 91 -3.52 -7.35 -2.83
C ALA A 91 -3.30 -8.48 -3.85
N GLY A 92 -2.46 -8.20 -4.87
CA GLY A 92 -2.10 -9.15 -5.92
C GLY A 92 -2.69 -8.77 -7.27
N ILE A 93 -2.16 -9.39 -8.31
CA ILE A 93 -2.45 -9.02 -9.71
C ILE A 93 -3.25 -10.09 -10.46
N TRP A 94 -3.56 -11.22 -9.79
CA TRP A 94 -4.27 -12.37 -10.36
C TRP A 94 -5.30 -12.94 -9.38
N GLY A 95 -6.37 -13.49 -9.93
CA GLY A 95 -7.45 -14.15 -9.18
C GLY A 95 -8.83 -13.72 -9.65
N PRO A 96 -9.91 -14.32 -9.07
CA PRO A 96 -11.28 -14.01 -9.45
C PRO A 96 -11.62 -12.54 -9.27
N ARG A 97 -12.13 -11.91 -10.33
CA ARG A 97 -12.57 -10.50 -10.29
C ARG A 97 -13.60 -10.26 -9.19
N SER A 98 -14.50 -11.22 -8.97
CA SER A 98 -15.54 -11.15 -7.94
C SER A 98 -14.99 -10.96 -6.54
N GLU A 99 -13.87 -11.64 -6.19
CA GLU A 99 -13.23 -11.49 -4.88
C GLU A 99 -12.61 -10.10 -4.70
N TYR A 100 -11.94 -9.56 -5.74
CA TYR A 100 -11.40 -8.20 -5.67
C TYR A 100 -12.51 -7.17 -5.52
N MET A 101 -13.61 -7.34 -6.25
CA MET A 101 -14.77 -6.46 -6.13
C MET A 101 -15.45 -6.58 -4.76
N ALA A 102 -15.62 -7.78 -4.24
CA ALA A 102 -16.21 -7.99 -2.92
C ALA A 102 -15.34 -7.37 -1.82
N ILE A 103 -14.04 -7.67 -1.79
CA ILE A 103 -13.16 -7.25 -0.71
C ILE A 103 -12.77 -5.76 -0.84
N ASN A 104 -12.28 -5.33 -2.01
CA ASN A 104 -11.70 -4.00 -2.15
C ASN A 104 -12.75 -2.93 -2.43
N HIS A 105 -13.81 -3.23 -3.19
CA HIS A 105 -14.83 -2.24 -3.52
C HIS A 105 -16.01 -2.34 -2.56
N GLN A 106 -16.70 -3.49 -2.46
CA GLN A 106 -17.85 -3.60 -1.54
C GLN A 106 -17.40 -3.48 -0.07
N GLY A 107 -16.24 -4.05 0.31
CA GLY A 107 -15.69 -3.88 1.66
C GLY A 107 -15.41 -2.41 1.99
N SER A 108 -14.88 -1.63 1.03
CA SER A 108 -14.70 -0.17 1.20
C SER A 108 -16.03 0.57 1.34
N ARG A 109 -17.07 0.17 0.60
CA ARG A 109 -18.43 0.70 0.77
C ARG A 109 -19.00 0.41 2.15
N ASN A 110 -18.74 -0.79 2.67
CA ASN A 110 -19.18 -1.15 4.03
C ASN A 110 -18.49 -0.28 5.09
N VAL A 111 -17.18 -0.01 4.93
CA VAL A 111 -16.46 0.91 5.82
C VAL A 111 -17.02 2.32 5.71
N LEU A 112 -17.24 2.82 4.49
CA LEU A 112 -17.82 4.14 4.26
C LEU A 112 -19.22 4.27 4.90
N ALA A 113 -20.09 3.30 4.67
CA ALA A 113 -21.43 3.26 5.24
C ALA A 113 -21.40 3.22 6.77
N ALA A 114 -20.46 2.43 7.36
CA ALA A 114 -20.25 2.38 8.79
C ALA A 114 -19.75 3.72 9.36
N CYS A 115 -18.80 4.39 8.70
CA CYS A 115 -18.34 5.71 9.12
C CYS A 115 -19.48 6.74 9.10
N THR A 116 -20.33 6.72 8.07
CA THR A 116 -21.48 7.62 7.97
C THR A 116 -22.52 7.33 9.07
N SER A 117 -22.88 6.06 9.28
CA SER A 117 -23.91 5.68 10.27
C SER A 117 -23.48 5.90 11.70
N GLU A 118 -22.19 5.70 12.01
CA GLU A 118 -21.60 5.87 13.33
C GLU A 118 -21.00 7.29 13.53
N GLN A 119 -21.24 8.19 12.58
CA GLN A 119 -20.81 9.61 12.61
C GLN A 119 -19.29 9.77 12.83
N VAL A 120 -18.50 8.92 12.21
CA VAL A 120 -17.02 9.03 12.23
C VAL A 120 -16.58 10.16 11.32
N PRO A 121 -15.89 11.19 11.84
CA PRO A 121 -15.58 12.38 11.04
C PRO A 121 -14.42 12.21 10.06
N ILE A 122 -13.59 11.16 10.21
CA ILE A 122 -12.35 11.02 9.43
C ILE A 122 -12.14 9.61 8.91
N LEU A 123 -11.88 9.53 7.60
CA LEU A 123 -11.56 8.29 6.89
C LEU A 123 -10.31 8.47 6.01
N VAL A 124 -9.22 7.81 6.38
CA VAL A 124 -7.96 7.75 5.60
C VAL A 124 -7.91 6.43 4.85
N TYR A 125 -7.83 6.49 3.54
CA TYR A 125 -7.84 5.31 2.67
C TYR A 125 -6.46 5.02 2.09
N THR A 126 -5.99 3.79 2.24
CA THR A 126 -4.79 3.31 1.54
C THR A 126 -5.15 2.89 0.13
N SER A 127 -4.79 3.71 -0.84
CA SER A 127 -4.96 3.44 -2.26
C SER A 127 -3.66 2.94 -2.91
N THR A 128 -3.47 3.17 -4.20
CA THR A 128 -2.32 2.72 -4.99
C THR A 128 -2.17 3.53 -6.27
N PRO A 129 -0.95 3.78 -6.78
CA PRO A 129 -0.77 4.38 -8.11
C PRO A 129 -1.31 3.53 -9.26
N SER A 130 -1.60 2.24 -9.03
CA SER A 130 -2.21 1.37 -10.05
C SER A 130 -3.57 1.90 -10.55
N VAL A 131 -4.22 2.80 -9.81
CA VAL A 131 -5.50 3.41 -10.20
C VAL A 131 -5.37 4.35 -11.42
N VAL A 132 -4.19 4.88 -11.69
CA VAL A 132 -3.90 5.75 -12.84
C VAL A 132 -3.02 5.09 -13.91
N PHE A 133 -2.58 3.85 -13.69
CA PHE A 133 -1.66 3.18 -14.60
C PHE A 133 -2.35 2.76 -15.90
N ASN A 134 -2.05 3.43 -17.00
CA ASN A 134 -2.69 3.29 -18.31
C ASN A 134 -1.74 2.74 -19.38
N ARG A 135 -0.83 1.82 -19.03
CA ARG A 135 0.12 1.10 -19.90
C ARG A 135 1.30 1.91 -20.44
N ASP A 136 1.32 3.21 -20.23
CA ASP A 136 2.38 4.09 -20.70
C ASP A 136 3.41 4.38 -19.61
N ASN A 137 4.51 5.04 -19.98
CA ASN A 137 5.43 5.57 -19.00
C ASN A 137 4.76 6.74 -18.26
N LEU A 138 4.84 6.72 -16.95
CA LEU A 138 4.45 7.81 -16.07
C LEU A 138 5.72 8.37 -15.44
N CYS A 139 6.09 9.60 -15.81
CA CYS A 139 7.35 10.22 -15.39
C CYS A 139 7.07 11.58 -14.75
N GLY A 140 7.07 11.62 -13.41
CA GLY A 140 6.79 12.83 -12.64
C GLY A 140 5.35 13.31 -12.75
N ALA A 141 4.44 12.41 -13.06
CA ALA A 141 3.02 12.73 -13.16
C ALA A 141 2.43 13.03 -11.75
N ASP A 142 1.46 13.90 -11.69
CA ASP A 142 0.77 14.30 -10.46
C ASP A 142 -0.65 13.73 -10.36
N GLU A 143 -1.39 14.14 -9.35
CA GLU A 143 -2.74 13.66 -9.06
C GLU A 143 -3.80 14.17 -10.05
N SER A 144 -3.45 14.99 -11.02
CA SER A 144 -4.34 15.41 -12.13
C SER A 144 -4.54 14.30 -13.17
N LEU A 145 -3.72 13.24 -13.13
CA LEU A 145 -3.90 12.08 -14.01
C LEU A 145 -5.29 11.46 -13.83
N PRO A 146 -5.99 11.19 -14.96
CA PRO A 146 -7.25 10.49 -14.90
C PRO A 146 -7.07 9.04 -14.44
N TYR A 147 -8.10 8.47 -13.83
CA TYR A 147 -8.14 7.04 -13.55
C TYR A 147 -8.00 6.21 -14.83
N ALA A 148 -7.34 5.06 -14.69
CA ALA A 148 -7.15 4.15 -15.82
C ALA A 148 -8.49 3.66 -16.36
N SER A 149 -8.76 3.95 -17.64
CA SER A 149 -10.03 3.57 -18.30
C SER A 149 -10.14 2.07 -18.57
N ARG A 150 -9.00 1.38 -18.73
CA ARG A 150 -8.92 -0.06 -19.02
C ARG A 150 -7.87 -0.74 -18.14
N PRO A 151 -8.12 -0.87 -16.83
CA PRO A 151 -7.18 -1.49 -15.90
C PRO A 151 -6.89 -2.94 -16.30
N LEU A 152 -5.62 -3.35 -16.24
CA LEU A 152 -5.16 -4.66 -16.68
C LEU A 152 -5.39 -5.78 -15.65
N CYS A 153 -5.70 -5.45 -14.41
CA CYS A 153 -5.97 -6.44 -13.38
C CYS A 153 -7.18 -6.05 -12.53
N ALA A 154 -7.81 -7.05 -11.93
CA ALA A 154 -8.99 -6.86 -11.07
C ALA A 154 -8.68 -6.02 -9.83
N TYR A 155 -7.45 -6.09 -9.32
CA TYR A 155 -6.97 -5.25 -8.22
C TYR A 155 -7.10 -3.76 -8.57
N ALA A 156 -6.47 -3.31 -9.66
CA ALA A 156 -6.55 -1.91 -10.07
C ALA A 156 -8.00 -1.46 -10.31
N ALA A 157 -8.81 -2.30 -11.00
CA ALA A 157 -10.22 -2.01 -11.25
C ALA A 157 -11.02 -1.80 -9.95
N SER A 158 -10.81 -2.66 -8.94
CA SER A 158 -11.51 -2.57 -7.66
C SER A 158 -11.05 -1.36 -6.83
N LYS A 159 -9.74 -1.03 -6.88
CA LYS A 159 -9.19 0.13 -6.17
C LYS A 159 -9.63 1.46 -6.78
N ILE A 160 -9.81 1.53 -8.11
CA ILE A 160 -10.37 2.71 -8.79
C ILE A 160 -11.77 3.00 -8.26
N LEU A 161 -12.67 2.01 -8.27
CA LEU A 161 -14.05 2.20 -7.83
C LEU A 161 -14.12 2.60 -6.34
N ALA A 162 -13.33 1.93 -5.50
CA ALA A 162 -13.28 2.25 -4.07
C ALA A 162 -12.78 3.67 -3.80
N GLU A 163 -11.70 4.08 -4.45
CA GLU A 163 -11.14 5.42 -4.26
C GLU A 163 -12.09 6.51 -4.74
N GLN A 164 -12.70 6.32 -5.91
CA GLN A 164 -13.68 7.27 -6.45
C GLN A 164 -14.87 7.46 -5.49
N GLU A 165 -15.44 6.38 -4.98
CA GLU A 165 -16.57 6.46 -4.05
C GLU A 165 -16.19 7.09 -2.71
N LEU A 166 -15.04 6.71 -2.16
CA LEU A 166 -14.56 7.25 -0.88
C LEU A 166 -14.26 8.75 -0.97
N LEU A 167 -13.61 9.20 -2.04
CA LEU A 167 -13.33 10.64 -2.23
C LEU A 167 -14.59 11.43 -2.55
N ALA A 168 -15.53 10.87 -3.32
CA ALA A 168 -16.82 11.51 -3.61
C ALA A 168 -17.72 11.66 -2.37
N ALA A 169 -17.53 10.81 -1.35
CA ALA A 169 -18.26 10.89 -0.09
C ALA A 169 -17.75 11.98 0.86
N ASN A 170 -16.66 12.68 0.48
CA ASN A 170 -16.13 13.77 1.31
C ASN A 170 -17.18 14.88 1.51
N CYS A 171 -17.45 15.19 2.77
CA CYS A 171 -18.40 16.22 3.18
C CYS A 171 -18.00 16.81 4.55
N PRO A 172 -18.70 17.84 5.06
CA PRO A 172 -18.38 18.41 6.37
C PRO A 172 -18.39 17.40 7.53
N ASP A 173 -19.28 16.42 7.49
CA ASP A 173 -19.48 15.42 8.54
C ASP A 173 -18.53 14.21 8.40
N LEU A 174 -18.00 13.94 7.19
CA LEU A 174 -17.06 12.87 6.92
C LEU A 174 -15.97 13.35 5.95
N LYS A 175 -14.81 13.69 6.49
CA LYS A 175 -13.65 14.08 5.71
C LYS A 175 -12.88 12.83 5.27
N THR A 176 -12.60 12.73 3.97
CA THR A 176 -11.90 11.58 3.39
C THR A 176 -10.60 12.00 2.71
N VAL A 177 -9.63 11.11 2.68
CA VAL A 177 -8.36 11.30 1.96
C VAL A 177 -7.84 9.95 1.48
N ALA A 178 -7.21 9.91 0.31
CA ALA A 178 -6.58 8.71 -0.24
C ALA A 178 -5.06 8.86 -0.32
N ILE A 179 -4.32 7.90 0.20
CA ILE A 179 -2.86 7.82 0.13
C ILE A 179 -2.50 6.74 -0.89
N ARG A 180 -1.69 7.09 -1.89
CA ARG A 180 -1.24 6.22 -2.99
C ARG A 180 0.25 5.89 -2.86
N PRO A 181 0.67 5.03 -1.92
CA PRO A 181 2.07 4.61 -1.82
C PRO A 181 2.40 3.64 -2.94
N HIS A 182 3.61 3.72 -3.49
CA HIS A 182 4.06 2.83 -4.54
C HIS A 182 5.12 1.85 -4.06
N LEU A 183 4.98 0.57 -4.41
CA LEU A 183 5.93 -0.50 -4.07
C LEU A 183 6.45 -0.37 -2.62
N VAL A 184 5.55 -0.53 -1.65
CA VAL A 184 5.92 -0.42 -0.23
C VAL A 184 6.80 -1.59 0.18
N TRP A 185 7.93 -1.29 0.83
CA TRP A 185 8.94 -2.26 1.23
C TRP A 185 9.55 -1.89 2.58
N GLY A 186 10.19 -2.87 3.24
CA GLY A 186 10.86 -2.67 4.53
C GLY A 186 10.76 -3.87 5.44
N PRO A 187 11.22 -3.77 6.70
CA PRO A 187 11.08 -4.81 7.70
C PRO A 187 9.62 -5.22 7.91
N GLY A 188 9.34 -6.52 7.91
CA GLY A 188 7.99 -7.05 8.02
C GLY A 188 7.23 -7.20 6.70
N ASP A 189 7.84 -6.86 5.56
CA ASP A 189 7.24 -7.11 4.24
C ASP A 189 7.04 -8.60 3.98
N THR A 190 5.81 -8.99 3.70
CA THR A 190 5.42 -10.37 3.40
C THR A 190 5.16 -10.62 1.91
N ASN A 191 5.32 -9.61 1.06
CA ASN A 191 4.91 -9.68 -0.34
C ASN A 191 6.01 -9.35 -1.34
N LEU A 192 6.50 -8.10 -1.36
CA LEU A 192 7.40 -7.62 -2.41
C LEU A 192 8.79 -8.22 -2.27
N ILE A 193 9.43 -8.01 -1.12
CA ILE A 193 10.83 -8.43 -0.89
C ILE A 193 10.98 -9.96 -0.87
N PRO A 194 10.13 -10.75 -0.16
CA PRO A 194 10.22 -12.20 -0.18
C PRO A 194 10.11 -12.78 -1.60
N ARG A 195 9.15 -12.27 -2.40
CA ARG A 195 8.96 -12.73 -3.79
C ARG A 195 10.13 -12.36 -4.70
N LEU A 196 10.74 -11.19 -4.51
CA LEU A 196 11.94 -10.77 -5.25
C LEU A 196 13.12 -11.69 -4.94
N VAL A 197 13.36 -11.95 -3.66
CA VAL A 197 14.46 -12.82 -3.19
C VAL A 197 14.26 -14.24 -3.70
N GLU A 198 13.08 -14.83 -3.54
CA GLU A 198 12.75 -16.17 -4.04
C GLU A 198 12.99 -16.30 -5.54
N ARG A 199 12.49 -15.34 -6.33
CA ARG A 199 12.68 -15.35 -7.79
C ARG A 199 14.12 -15.11 -8.21
N GLY A 200 14.85 -14.30 -7.46
CA GLY A 200 16.30 -14.09 -7.66
C GLY A 200 17.09 -15.35 -7.40
N GLN A 201 16.91 -15.98 -6.25
CA GLN A 201 17.57 -17.25 -5.87
C GLN A 201 17.27 -18.39 -6.82
N SER A 202 16.02 -18.50 -7.30
CA SER A 202 15.63 -19.52 -8.28
C SER A 202 16.06 -19.23 -9.72
N GLY A 203 16.69 -18.08 -10.00
CA GLY A 203 17.09 -17.65 -11.36
C GLY A 203 15.92 -17.35 -12.30
N HIS A 204 14.69 -17.24 -11.78
CA HIS A 204 13.50 -17.00 -12.58
C HIS A 204 13.20 -15.51 -12.83
N LEU A 205 13.96 -14.59 -12.23
CA LEU A 205 13.81 -13.17 -12.46
C LEU A 205 14.60 -12.74 -13.70
N ALA A 206 13.96 -11.99 -14.58
CA ALA A 206 14.60 -11.43 -15.75
C ALA A 206 14.20 -9.95 -15.89
N MET A 207 15.15 -9.13 -16.31
CA MET A 207 14.95 -7.73 -16.64
C MET A 207 14.04 -7.64 -17.87
N VAL A 208 12.91 -6.96 -17.76
CA VAL A 208 11.98 -6.77 -18.88
C VAL A 208 12.27 -5.43 -19.55
N GLY A 209 12.40 -5.44 -20.88
CA GLY A 209 12.75 -4.25 -21.65
C GLY A 209 14.23 -3.93 -21.62
N ASN A 210 14.58 -2.65 -21.69
CA ASN A 210 15.97 -2.17 -21.73
C ASN A 210 16.60 -1.97 -20.32
N GLY A 211 15.81 -2.10 -19.27
CA GLY A 211 16.27 -1.94 -17.90
C GLY A 211 16.50 -0.49 -17.44
N SER A 212 16.05 0.50 -18.22
CA SER A 212 16.22 1.93 -17.88
C SER A 212 15.05 2.54 -17.14
N ASN A 213 14.00 1.74 -16.86
CA ASN A 213 12.78 2.24 -16.23
C ASN A 213 13.01 2.71 -14.80
N LYS A 214 12.45 3.88 -14.49
CA LYS A 214 12.46 4.47 -13.16
C LYS A 214 11.11 4.26 -12.47
N VAL A 215 11.15 3.96 -11.20
CA VAL A 215 9.94 3.72 -10.40
C VAL A 215 10.04 4.42 -9.06
N ASP A 216 8.90 4.80 -8.51
CA ASP A 216 8.82 5.11 -7.09
C ASP A 216 8.81 3.84 -6.28
N ILE A 217 9.43 3.93 -5.12
CA ILE A 217 9.35 2.95 -4.04
C ILE A 217 9.01 3.71 -2.77
N THR A 218 8.45 3.04 -1.78
CA THR A 218 8.10 3.69 -0.51
C THR A 218 8.54 2.80 0.66
N TYR A 219 9.46 3.30 1.48
CA TYR A 219 9.83 2.61 2.70
C TYR A 219 8.66 2.60 3.69
N ILE A 220 8.50 1.53 4.47
CA ILE A 220 7.33 1.32 5.32
C ILE A 220 7.08 2.49 6.30
N ASP A 221 8.13 3.01 6.96
CA ASP A 221 7.97 4.12 7.90
C ASP A 221 7.51 5.41 7.19
N ASN A 222 7.91 5.63 5.93
CA ASN A 222 7.47 6.77 5.12
C ASN A 222 6.01 6.60 4.68
N ALA A 223 5.58 5.38 4.38
CA ALA A 223 4.17 5.09 4.11
C ALA A 223 3.31 5.38 5.36
N VAL A 224 3.73 4.92 6.54
CA VAL A 224 3.07 5.21 7.81
C VAL A 224 3.02 6.71 8.07
N HIS A 225 4.16 7.41 7.93
CA HIS A 225 4.26 8.85 8.09
C HIS A 225 3.22 9.61 7.24
N ALA A 226 3.09 9.25 5.97
CA ALA A 226 2.10 9.87 5.08
C ALA A 226 0.65 9.68 5.56
N HIS A 227 0.31 8.49 6.06
CA HIS A 227 -1.02 8.22 6.61
C HIS A 227 -1.28 9.04 7.89
N LEU A 228 -0.30 9.15 8.78
CA LEU A 228 -0.41 9.94 10.00
C LEU A 228 -0.58 11.44 9.68
N LEU A 229 0.23 11.99 8.77
CA LEU A 229 0.11 13.37 8.31
C LEU A 229 -1.26 13.66 7.67
N ALA A 230 -1.78 12.73 6.88
CA ALA A 230 -3.09 12.87 6.28
C ALA A 230 -4.20 12.94 7.34
N ALA A 231 -4.18 12.05 8.33
CA ALA A 231 -5.15 12.08 9.41
C ALA A 231 -5.01 13.35 10.29
N GLU A 232 -3.78 13.74 10.63
CA GLU A 232 -3.51 15.00 11.36
C GLU A 232 -4.05 16.23 10.61
N ASN A 233 -3.84 16.28 9.28
CA ASN A 233 -4.39 17.33 8.44
C ASN A 233 -5.92 17.37 8.49
N LEU A 234 -6.59 16.21 8.39
CA LEU A 234 -8.05 16.16 8.45
C LEU A 234 -8.61 16.54 9.83
N LEU A 235 -7.86 16.28 10.90
CA LEU A 235 -8.22 16.69 12.27
C LEU A 235 -8.03 18.17 12.52
N THR A 236 -7.16 18.83 11.76
CA THR A 236 -6.78 20.24 11.97
C THR A 236 -7.32 21.15 10.87
N SER A 237 -6.55 21.39 9.82
CA SER A 237 -6.89 22.32 8.72
C SER A 237 -7.91 21.75 7.73
N ALA A 238 -7.97 20.44 7.61
CA ALA A 238 -8.75 19.70 6.62
C ALA A 238 -8.49 20.11 5.15
N SER A 239 -7.35 20.74 4.87
CA SER A 239 -6.99 21.20 3.52
C SER A 239 -6.78 20.05 2.52
N ALA A 240 -6.52 18.83 3.01
CA ALA A 240 -6.37 17.61 2.21
C ALA A 240 -7.68 16.85 1.99
N ALA A 241 -8.80 17.32 2.53
CA ALA A 241 -10.08 16.63 2.45
C ALA A 241 -10.55 16.47 1.00
N GLY A 242 -11.04 15.27 0.65
CA GLY A 242 -11.50 14.91 -0.69
C GLY A 242 -10.39 14.70 -1.72
N GLN A 243 -9.11 14.62 -1.30
CA GLN A 243 -7.97 14.54 -2.21
C GLN A 243 -7.23 13.21 -2.12
N ALA A 244 -6.47 12.90 -3.19
CA ALA A 244 -5.52 11.79 -3.24
C ALA A 244 -4.10 12.32 -3.27
N PHE A 245 -3.13 11.52 -2.78
CA PHE A 245 -1.72 11.89 -2.72
C PHE A 245 -0.82 10.74 -3.13
N PHE A 246 0.06 10.97 -4.10
CA PHE A 246 1.16 10.06 -4.38
C PHE A 246 2.26 10.19 -3.34
N ILE A 247 2.78 9.03 -2.91
CA ILE A 247 3.79 8.94 -1.87
C ILE A 247 4.94 8.05 -2.34
N GLY A 248 6.16 8.50 -2.13
CA GLY A 248 7.38 7.78 -2.47
C GLY A 248 8.57 8.25 -1.65
N GLN A 249 9.76 7.84 -2.08
CA GLN A 249 11.05 8.21 -1.52
C GLN A 249 11.52 9.59 -2.02
N GLU A 250 12.69 10.02 -1.56
CA GLU A 250 13.33 11.28 -1.91
C GLU A 250 13.56 11.47 -3.42
N LYS A 251 13.65 10.37 -4.17
CA LYS A 251 13.79 10.35 -5.64
C LYS A 251 13.40 8.98 -6.20
N PRO A 252 12.94 8.91 -7.46
CA PRO A 252 12.68 7.65 -8.13
C PRO A 252 13.99 6.88 -8.36
N VAL A 253 13.90 5.54 -8.27
CA VAL A 253 15.04 4.66 -8.50
C VAL A 253 14.96 3.99 -9.87
N ASN A 254 16.11 3.66 -10.47
CA ASN A 254 16.10 2.65 -11.52
C ASN A 254 15.76 1.31 -10.91
N LEU A 255 14.69 0.67 -11.35
CA LEU A 255 14.16 -0.55 -10.72
C LEU A 255 15.20 -1.68 -10.67
N TRP A 256 15.89 -1.91 -11.77
CA TRP A 256 16.82 -3.04 -11.88
C TRP A 256 18.14 -2.80 -11.16
N THR A 257 18.61 -1.56 -11.16
CA THR A 257 19.77 -1.16 -10.36
C THR A 257 19.49 -1.30 -8.87
N TRP A 258 18.30 -0.88 -8.41
CA TRP A 258 17.89 -1.01 -7.03
C TRP A 258 17.74 -2.48 -6.61
N ILE A 259 17.11 -3.32 -7.46
CA ILE A 259 16.98 -4.76 -7.20
C ILE A 259 18.35 -5.42 -7.09
N ASN A 260 19.26 -5.15 -8.03
CA ASN A 260 20.60 -5.75 -8.03
C ASN A 260 21.44 -5.28 -6.83
N ALA A 261 21.36 -4.00 -6.46
CA ALA A 261 22.00 -3.50 -5.25
C ALA A 261 21.50 -4.20 -3.98
N LEU A 262 20.17 -4.44 -3.90
CA LEU A 262 19.60 -5.22 -2.80
C LEU A 262 20.08 -6.68 -2.83
N PHE A 263 20.10 -7.31 -4.00
CA PHE A 263 20.55 -8.70 -4.17
C PHE A 263 22.02 -8.88 -3.78
N THR A 264 22.89 -7.96 -4.17
CA THR A 264 24.30 -7.97 -3.73
C THR A 264 24.41 -7.96 -2.20
N ARG A 265 23.59 -7.13 -1.51
CA ARG A 265 23.56 -7.06 -0.03
C ARG A 265 23.02 -8.34 0.63
N LEU A 266 22.17 -9.10 -0.06
CA LEU A 266 21.54 -10.33 0.42
C LEU A 266 22.22 -11.60 -0.07
N ALA A 267 23.37 -11.50 -0.73
CA ALA A 267 24.07 -12.61 -1.38
C ALA A 267 23.19 -13.41 -2.37
N VAL A 268 22.25 -12.72 -3.03
CA VAL A 268 21.42 -13.26 -4.10
C VAL A 268 22.06 -12.94 -5.45
N PRO A 269 22.06 -13.85 -6.44
CA PRO A 269 22.61 -13.56 -7.77
C PRO A 269 21.95 -12.38 -8.45
N GLU A 270 22.73 -11.51 -9.06
CA GLU A 270 22.21 -10.35 -9.80
C GLU A 270 21.40 -10.77 -11.02
N VAL A 271 20.41 -9.96 -11.37
CA VAL A 271 19.58 -10.15 -12.56
C VAL A 271 20.34 -9.64 -13.79
N GLN A 272 20.88 -10.57 -14.58
CA GLN A 272 21.61 -10.26 -15.82
C GLN A 272 20.80 -10.54 -17.08
N ARG A 273 19.90 -11.54 -17.01
CA ARG A 273 19.07 -11.93 -18.15
C ARG A 273 18.09 -10.83 -18.52
N ARG A 274 17.99 -10.53 -19.82
CA ARG A 274 17.03 -9.56 -20.38
C ARG A 274 16.01 -10.24 -21.27
N VAL A 275 14.76 -9.76 -21.20
CA VAL A 275 13.66 -10.23 -22.05
C VAL A 275 12.99 -9.01 -22.68
N PRO A 276 12.83 -8.95 -24.01
CA PRO A 276 12.08 -7.88 -24.65
C PRO A 276 10.65 -7.76 -24.10
N LEU A 277 10.15 -6.53 -23.96
CA LEU A 277 8.79 -6.28 -23.44
C LEU A 277 7.73 -7.03 -24.26
N ALA A 278 7.85 -7.03 -25.59
CA ALA A 278 6.88 -7.74 -26.45
C ALA A 278 6.81 -9.24 -26.14
N MET A 279 7.95 -9.89 -25.87
CA MET A 279 7.99 -11.31 -25.50
C MET A 279 7.36 -11.54 -24.10
N ALA A 280 7.73 -10.72 -23.11
CA ALA A 280 7.17 -10.82 -21.76
C ALA A 280 5.65 -10.57 -21.76
N TYR A 281 5.20 -9.58 -22.52
CA TYR A 281 3.77 -9.25 -22.67
C TYR A 281 3.00 -10.36 -23.40
N GLY A 282 3.56 -10.91 -24.50
CA GLY A 282 2.98 -12.03 -25.22
C GLY A 282 2.88 -13.31 -24.35
N ALA A 283 3.96 -13.63 -23.63
CA ALA A 283 3.96 -14.74 -22.66
C ALA A 283 2.91 -14.50 -21.56
N GLY A 284 2.82 -13.29 -21.03
CA GLY A 284 1.79 -12.91 -20.06
C GLY A 284 0.38 -13.13 -20.60
N THR A 285 0.11 -12.70 -21.84
CA THR A 285 -1.20 -12.91 -22.49
C THR A 285 -1.56 -14.37 -22.59
N LEU A 286 -0.62 -15.21 -23.03
CA LEU A 286 -0.83 -16.66 -23.19
C LEU A 286 -1.05 -17.32 -21.83
N LEU A 287 -0.24 -17.00 -20.83
CA LEU A 287 -0.36 -17.56 -19.49
C LEU A 287 -1.69 -17.15 -18.82
N GLU A 288 -2.11 -15.89 -18.94
CA GLU A 288 -3.41 -15.43 -18.46
C GLU A 288 -4.56 -16.22 -19.12
N LEU A 289 -4.50 -16.43 -20.44
CA LEU A 289 -5.51 -17.22 -21.17
C LEU A 289 -5.57 -18.68 -20.66
N VAL A 290 -4.41 -19.34 -20.55
CA VAL A 290 -4.32 -20.71 -20.07
C VAL A 290 -4.85 -20.86 -18.64
N HIS A 291 -4.46 -19.93 -17.73
CA HIS A 291 -4.92 -19.93 -16.34
C HIS A 291 -6.43 -19.67 -16.25
N THR A 292 -6.96 -18.78 -17.09
CA THR A 292 -8.40 -18.50 -17.17
C THR A 292 -9.18 -19.73 -17.65
N LEU A 293 -8.75 -20.36 -18.75
CA LEU A 293 -9.39 -21.56 -19.31
C LEU A 293 -9.35 -22.74 -18.32
N ARG A 294 -8.22 -22.88 -17.60
CA ARG A 294 -8.05 -23.93 -16.59
C ARG A 294 -8.59 -23.54 -15.20
N ARG A 295 -9.20 -22.38 -15.05
CA ARG A 295 -9.72 -21.84 -13.78
C ARG A 295 -8.71 -21.88 -12.64
N ARG A 296 -7.41 -21.69 -12.95
CA ARG A 296 -6.34 -21.68 -11.96
C ARG A 296 -6.39 -20.38 -11.14
N GLN A 297 -6.35 -20.52 -9.83
CA GLN A 297 -6.31 -19.36 -8.91
C GLN A 297 -4.88 -18.90 -8.63
N GLU A 298 -3.89 -19.77 -8.84
CA GLU A 298 -2.48 -19.45 -8.69
C GLU A 298 -2.05 -18.37 -9.68
N GLU A 299 -1.25 -17.43 -9.22
CA GLU A 299 -0.74 -16.34 -10.06
C GLU A 299 0.17 -16.90 -11.17
N PRO A 300 -0.06 -16.53 -12.44
CA PRO A 300 0.85 -16.90 -13.53
C PRO A 300 2.25 -16.33 -13.28
N ARG A 301 3.29 -17.03 -13.73
CA ARG A 301 4.68 -16.55 -13.63
C ARG A 301 4.88 -15.18 -14.27
N MET A 302 4.06 -14.84 -15.27
CA MET A 302 4.02 -13.54 -15.93
C MET A 302 2.57 -13.19 -16.27
N THR A 303 2.20 -11.90 -16.10
CA THR A 303 0.94 -11.31 -16.58
C THR A 303 1.26 -10.10 -17.44
N ARG A 304 0.29 -9.66 -18.24
CA ARG A 304 0.45 -8.41 -19.02
C ARG A 304 0.73 -7.22 -18.13
N PHE A 305 0.04 -7.15 -16.99
CA PHE A 305 0.25 -6.10 -16.00
C PHE A 305 1.69 -6.12 -15.46
N LEU A 306 2.17 -7.29 -15.02
CA LEU A 306 3.52 -7.45 -14.48
C LEU A 306 4.60 -7.11 -15.53
N ALA A 307 4.42 -7.56 -16.79
CA ALA A 307 5.36 -7.25 -17.87
C ALA A 307 5.52 -5.74 -18.08
N LEU A 308 4.42 -4.99 -18.04
CA LEU A 308 4.46 -3.53 -18.13
C LEU A 308 5.06 -2.87 -16.89
N GLN A 309 4.71 -3.33 -15.69
CA GLN A 309 5.29 -2.80 -14.43
C GLN A 309 6.82 -3.01 -14.38
N LEU A 310 7.33 -4.12 -14.90
CA LEU A 310 8.76 -4.40 -14.93
C LEU A 310 9.53 -3.64 -16.03
N ALA A 311 8.85 -3.10 -17.04
CA ALA A 311 9.49 -2.48 -18.21
C ALA A 311 9.27 -0.97 -18.31
N LYS A 312 8.15 -0.46 -17.79
CA LYS A 312 7.77 0.95 -17.92
C LYS A 312 8.23 1.75 -16.71
N SER A 313 8.47 3.04 -16.93
CA SER A 313 8.66 3.99 -15.83
C SER A 313 7.32 4.35 -15.20
N HIS A 314 7.27 4.37 -13.88
CA HIS A 314 6.09 4.80 -13.11
C HIS A 314 6.53 5.43 -11.77
N TRP A 315 6.81 6.70 -11.84
CA TRP A 315 7.14 7.55 -10.72
C TRP A 315 6.36 8.87 -10.82
N PHE A 316 6.09 9.49 -9.67
CA PHE A 316 5.11 10.54 -9.53
C PHE A 316 5.70 11.76 -8.83
N SER A 317 5.04 12.90 -8.98
CA SER A 317 5.33 14.10 -8.21
C SER A 317 4.71 13.98 -6.82
N HIS A 318 5.50 14.24 -5.78
CA HIS A 318 5.02 14.27 -4.39
C HIS A 318 4.79 15.72 -3.92
N ALA A 319 4.84 16.70 -4.83
CA ALA A 319 4.74 18.13 -4.50
C ALA A 319 3.43 18.50 -3.78
N ARG A 320 2.32 17.87 -4.16
CA ARG A 320 1.03 18.08 -3.47
C ARG A 320 1.05 17.54 -2.03
N ALA A 321 1.64 16.37 -1.81
CA ALA A 321 1.79 15.80 -0.48
C ALA A 321 2.73 16.65 0.39
N GLU A 322 3.82 17.17 -0.18
CA GLU A 322 4.69 18.12 0.53
C GLU A 322 3.96 19.41 0.88
N GLN A 323 3.22 19.98 -0.04
CA GLN A 323 2.51 21.26 0.12
C GLN A 323 1.38 21.19 1.15
N LEU A 324 0.51 20.18 1.07
CA LEU A 324 -0.72 20.12 1.86
C LEU A 324 -0.57 19.29 3.14
N LEU A 325 0.28 18.26 3.12
CA LEU A 325 0.50 17.37 4.26
C LEU A 325 1.83 17.67 4.98
N GLY A 326 2.73 18.44 4.39
CA GLY A 326 4.11 18.60 4.87
C GLY A 326 4.93 17.32 4.71
N TYR A 327 4.53 16.41 3.82
CA TYR A 327 5.18 15.11 3.64
C TYR A 327 6.60 15.27 3.12
N ARG A 328 7.54 14.69 3.86
CA ARG A 328 8.92 14.41 3.42
C ARG A 328 9.31 13.04 3.93
N PRO A 329 10.02 12.23 3.13
CA PRO A 329 10.49 10.93 3.60
C PRO A 329 11.34 11.07 4.87
N LEU A 330 10.99 10.30 5.91
CA LEU A 330 11.75 10.26 7.19
C LEU A 330 12.99 9.39 7.08
N VAL A 331 12.92 8.38 6.23
CA VAL A 331 13.97 7.40 6.01
C VAL A 331 14.31 7.41 4.53
N ASP A 332 15.56 7.75 4.21
CA ASP A 332 16.06 7.69 2.83
C ASP A 332 16.23 6.24 2.35
N THR A 333 16.37 6.09 1.04
CA THR A 333 16.45 4.76 0.41
C THR A 333 17.61 3.92 0.95
N ALA A 334 18.78 4.51 1.17
CA ALA A 334 19.98 3.80 1.64
C ALA A 334 19.80 3.29 3.07
N SER A 335 19.38 4.17 3.98
CA SER A 335 19.07 3.82 5.38
C SER A 335 17.96 2.75 5.46
N GLY A 336 16.95 2.84 4.60
CA GLY A 336 15.89 1.83 4.52
C GLY A 336 16.42 0.45 4.10
N VAL A 337 17.32 0.39 3.12
CA VAL A 337 17.97 -0.87 2.70
C VAL A 337 18.80 -1.45 3.84
N ASP A 338 19.57 -0.64 4.56
CA ASP A 338 20.37 -1.11 5.70
C ASP A 338 19.47 -1.74 6.78
N ARG A 339 18.37 -1.08 7.13
CA ARG A 339 17.39 -1.61 8.12
C ARG A 339 16.72 -2.91 7.64
N LEU A 340 16.37 -2.99 6.36
CA LEU A 340 15.79 -4.21 5.78
C LEU A 340 16.77 -5.37 5.83
N VAL A 341 18.03 -5.17 5.42
CA VAL A 341 19.07 -6.21 5.44
C VAL A 341 19.32 -6.70 6.86
N ALA A 342 19.47 -5.80 7.82
CA ALA A 342 19.64 -6.15 9.23
C ALA A 342 18.44 -6.96 9.77
N TRP A 343 17.21 -6.58 9.41
CA TRP A 343 16.01 -7.30 9.81
C TRP A 343 15.96 -8.71 9.20
N LEU A 344 16.25 -8.86 7.92
CA LEU A 344 16.29 -10.17 7.25
C LEU A 344 17.31 -11.09 7.87
N ALA A 345 18.53 -10.59 8.18
CA ALA A 345 19.55 -11.35 8.86
C ALA A 345 19.13 -11.84 10.26
N ALA A 346 18.34 -11.04 10.98
CA ALA A 346 17.84 -11.39 12.31
C ALA A 346 16.64 -12.35 12.30
N THR A 347 15.89 -12.43 11.19
CA THR A 347 14.65 -13.21 11.11
C THR A 347 14.75 -14.48 10.27
N THR A 348 15.81 -14.63 9.47
CA THR A 348 16.08 -15.86 8.74
C THR A 348 16.84 -16.83 9.68
N PRO A 349 16.25 -17.98 10.06
CA PRO A 349 16.99 -18.99 10.81
C PRO A 349 18.20 -19.46 10.00
N CYS A 350 19.37 -19.60 10.65
CA CYS A 350 20.56 -20.25 10.07
C CYS A 350 20.28 -21.68 9.65
#